data_3ead0001a6fb4c6106d8f6d33a3ccb43
#
_entry.id   3ead0001a6fb4c6106d8f6d33a3ccb43
#
_cell.length_a   1.000
_cell.length_b   1.000
_cell.length_c   1.000
_cell.angle_alpha   90.00
_cell.angle_beta   90.00
_cell.angle_gamma   90.00
#
_symmetry.space_group_name_H-M   'P 1'
#
loop_
_entity.id
_entity.type
_entity.pdbx_description
1 polymer ?
#
loop_
_entity_poly.entity_id
_entity_poly.type
_entity_poly.pdbx_seq_one_letter_code
_entity_poly.pdbx_strand_id
1 'polypeptide(L)'
;MTVTSYGPTVRRIALVAHDNRKQDMLEWAAYNRGTLAQHDLIATATTGRLLADELGLPVTRLLSGPFGGDQQIGARIAEGLVDLLIFMWDPLAQHPHDPDVKALLRVAVVWNVPVACNRASADFLVSSPLLNPAEPAEQSAEPTEPTEQIEPAEQAAAA
;
A
#
# COMPACT_ATOMS: atom_id res chain seq x y z
N MET A 1 -27.43 -3.96 -5.26
CA MET A 1 -26.02 -4.19 -5.65
C MET A 1 -25.28 -2.87 -5.47
N THR A 2 -24.42 -2.81 -4.50
CA THR A 2 -23.57 -1.63 -4.26
C THR A 2 -22.45 -1.63 -5.28
N VAL A 3 -22.46 -0.68 -6.20
CA VAL A 3 -21.33 -0.45 -7.11
C VAL A 3 -20.17 0.03 -6.24
N THR A 4 -19.15 -0.80 -6.08
CA THR A 4 -17.93 -0.42 -5.40
C THR A 4 -17.25 0.61 -6.29
N SER A 5 -17.21 1.86 -5.86
CA SER A 5 -16.46 2.92 -6.52
C SER A 5 -14.96 2.57 -6.44
N TYR A 6 -14.36 2.23 -7.55
CA TYR A 6 -12.91 2.05 -7.69
C TYR A 6 -12.22 3.39 -7.98
N GLY A 7 -12.44 4.38 -7.11
CA GLY A 7 -11.60 5.57 -7.10
C GLY A 7 -10.19 5.25 -6.58
N PRO A 8 -9.20 6.15 -6.75
CA PRO A 8 -7.88 5.95 -6.19
C PRO A 8 -8.01 5.67 -4.70
N THR A 9 -7.66 4.45 -4.30
CA THR A 9 -7.82 4.02 -2.91
C THR A 9 -6.64 4.56 -2.11
N VAL A 10 -6.90 5.55 -1.26
CA VAL A 10 -5.91 6.02 -0.28
C VAL A 10 -5.62 4.88 0.68
N ARG A 11 -4.34 4.48 0.77
CA ARG A 11 -3.84 3.47 1.71
C ARG A 11 -3.20 4.15 2.90
N ARG A 12 -3.25 3.48 4.03
CA ARG A 12 -2.58 3.90 5.27
C ARG A 12 -1.29 3.11 5.40
N ILE A 13 -0.16 3.81 5.20
CA ILE A 13 1.17 3.21 5.13
C ILE A 13 1.93 3.57 6.39
N ALA A 14 2.36 2.56 7.14
CA ALA A 14 3.23 2.73 8.29
C ALA A 14 4.71 2.62 7.88
N LEU A 15 5.51 3.59 8.28
CA LEU A 15 6.93 3.71 7.94
C LEU A 15 7.78 3.69 9.21
N VAL A 16 8.65 2.70 9.30
CA VAL A 16 9.57 2.50 10.43
C VAL A 16 10.97 2.27 9.88
N ALA A 17 11.96 2.89 10.49
CA ALA A 17 13.36 2.62 10.19
C ALA A 17 14.20 2.65 11.46
N HIS A 18 15.06 1.65 11.65
CA HIS A 18 16.12 1.70 12.66
C HIS A 18 17.17 2.78 12.30
N ASP A 19 17.94 3.24 13.28
CA ASP A 19 18.85 4.36 13.08
C ASP A 19 19.82 4.15 11.90
N ASN A 20 20.41 2.97 11.79
CA ASN A 20 21.32 2.64 10.69
C ASN A 20 20.60 2.46 9.34
N ARG A 21 19.28 2.48 9.31
CA ARG A 21 18.46 2.32 8.10
C ARG A 21 17.66 3.56 7.73
N LYS A 22 17.85 4.64 8.47
CA LYS A 22 17.13 5.91 8.19
C LYS A 22 17.52 6.51 6.85
N GLN A 23 18.79 6.39 6.46
CA GLN A 23 19.24 6.85 5.14
C GLN A 23 18.60 6.01 4.02
N ASP A 24 18.53 4.69 4.17
CA ASP A 24 17.83 3.82 3.22
C ASP A 24 16.35 4.20 3.08
N MET A 25 15.68 4.49 4.20
CA MET A 25 14.29 4.94 4.21
C MET A 25 14.14 6.28 3.49
N LEU A 26 15.02 7.24 3.76
CA LEU A 26 14.96 8.56 3.15
C LEU A 26 15.14 8.50 1.63
N GLU A 27 16.14 7.77 1.16
CA GLU A 27 16.41 7.61 -0.28
C GLU A 27 15.27 6.87 -0.99
N TRP A 28 14.76 5.81 -0.37
CA TRP A 28 13.62 5.08 -0.89
C TRP A 28 12.36 5.96 -0.96
N ALA A 29 12.07 6.70 0.10
CA ALA A 29 10.92 7.59 0.16
C ALA A 29 11.05 8.78 -0.81
N ALA A 30 12.25 9.30 -1.01
CA ALA A 30 12.52 10.36 -1.98
C ALA A 30 12.21 9.89 -3.41
N TYR A 31 12.65 8.70 -3.77
CA TYR A 31 12.38 8.10 -5.08
C TYR A 31 10.87 7.85 -5.29
N ASN A 32 10.18 7.40 -4.25
CA ASN A 32 8.76 7.06 -4.29
C ASN A 32 7.84 8.19 -3.80
N ARG A 33 8.35 9.42 -3.68
CA ARG A 33 7.64 10.56 -3.09
C ARG A 33 6.27 10.81 -3.74
N GLY A 34 6.18 10.73 -5.05
CA GLY A 34 4.93 10.95 -5.79
C GLY A 34 3.86 9.93 -5.45
N THR A 35 4.23 8.67 -5.29
CA THR A 35 3.32 7.60 -4.86
C THR A 35 2.93 7.76 -3.39
N LEU A 36 3.90 7.99 -2.52
CA LEU A 36 3.66 8.14 -1.07
C LEU A 36 2.75 9.33 -0.76
N ALA A 37 2.87 10.43 -1.51
CA ALA A 37 2.05 11.62 -1.34
C ALA A 37 0.55 11.39 -1.62
N GLN A 38 0.19 10.29 -2.27
CA GLN A 38 -1.20 9.92 -2.55
C GLN A 38 -1.85 9.09 -1.41
N HIS A 39 -1.09 8.79 -0.36
CA HIS A 39 -1.51 7.92 0.73
C HIS A 39 -1.38 8.61 2.09
N ASP A 40 -2.07 8.07 3.09
CA ASP A 40 -1.93 8.50 4.47
C ASP A 40 -0.70 7.83 5.10
N LEU A 41 0.25 8.64 5.53
CA LEU A 41 1.50 8.17 6.10
C LEU A 41 1.50 8.29 7.61
N ILE A 42 1.86 7.22 8.30
CA ILE A 42 2.19 7.20 9.73
C ILE A 42 3.61 6.68 9.89
N ALA A 43 4.34 7.22 10.84
CA ALA A 43 5.72 6.79 11.10
C ALA A 43 6.09 6.95 12.57
N THR A 44 7.08 6.19 13.02
CA THR A 44 7.73 6.43 14.31
C THR A 44 8.43 7.80 14.32
N ALA A 45 8.57 8.40 15.50
CA ALA A 45 8.88 9.83 15.68
C ALA A 45 10.04 10.33 14.83
N THR A 46 11.21 9.69 14.93
CA THR A 46 12.43 10.17 14.23
C THR A 46 12.35 9.92 12.72
N THR A 47 11.77 8.80 12.30
CA THR A 47 11.51 8.49 10.87
C THR A 47 10.55 9.51 10.29
N GLY A 48 9.42 9.75 10.95
CA GLY A 48 8.41 10.71 10.48
C GLY A 48 8.94 12.14 10.39
N ARG A 49 9.75 12.56 11.36
CA ARG A 49 10.41 13.87 11.31
C ARG A 49 11.33 13.98 10.10
N LEU A 50 12.18 12.98 9.87
CA LEU A 50 13.10 12.96 8.74
C LEU A 50 12.36 13.08 7.39
N LEU A 51 11.28 12.33 7.21
CA LEU A 51 10.49 12.35 5.98
C LEU A 51 9.74 13.68 5.78
N ALA A 52 9.25 14.28 6.85
CA ALA A 52 8.57 15.57 6.79
C ALA A 52 9.55 16.71 6.49
N ASP A 53 10.69 16.74 7.18
CA ASP A 53 11.67 17.82 7.06
C ASP A 53 12.40 17.78 5.71
N GLU A 54 12.82 16.60 5.26
CA GLU A 54 13.63 16.46 4.04
C GLU A 54 12.78 16.36 2.76
N LEU A 55 11.60 15.77 2.83
CA LEU A 55 10.78 15.49 1.63
C LEU A 55 9.48 16.27 1.58
N GLY A 56 9.13 16.99 2.64
CA GLY A 56 7.86 17.73 2.72
C GLY A 56 6.63 16.80 2.67
N LEU A 57 6.77 15.53 3.08
CA LEU A 57 5.66 14.60 3.15
C LEU A 57 4.84 14.84 4.42
N PRO A 58 3.51 14.94 4.31
CA PRO A 58 2.65 14.99 5.48
C PRO A 58 2.63 13.61 6.16
N VAL A 59 3.21 13.51 7.36
CA VAL A 59 3.32 12.25 8.09
C VAL A 59 2.75 12.42 9.49
N THR A 60 1.83 11.55 9.89
CA THR A 60 1.40 11.43 11.29
C THR A 60 2.48 10.74 12.09
N ARG A 61 3.08 11.47 13.04
CA ARG A 61 4.20 10.97 13.85
C ARG A 61 3.70 10.32 15.13
N LEU A 62 4.18 9.10 15.37
CA LEU A 62 3.99 8.34 16.60
C LEU A 62 5.20 8.52 17.53
N LEU A 63 5.22 7.80 18.65
CA LEU A 63 6.41 7.72 19.49
C LEU A 63 7.56 7.02 18.75
N SER A 64 8.79 7.20 19.21
CA SER A 64 9.91 6.40 18.72
C SER A 64 9.78 4.94 19.20
N GLY A 65 10.42 3.99 18.48
CA GLY A 65 10.34 2.56 18.77
C GLY A 65 10.56 2.23 20.26
N PRO A 66 11.70 2.62 20.87
CA PRO A 66 11.98 2.32 22.27
C PRO A 66 10.97 2.90 23.28
N PHE A 67 10.21 3.91 22.90
CA PHE A 67 9.19 4.55 23.75
C PHE A 67 7.76 4.12 23.42
N GLY A 68 7.60 3.03 22.66
CA GLY A 68 6.30 2.46 22.37
C GLY A 68 5.74 2.76 20.97
N GLY A 69 6.53 3.32 20.07
CA GLY A 69 6.09 3.56 18.69
C GLY A 69 5.71 2.29 17.94
N ASP A 70 6.44 1.21 18.15
CA ASP A 70 6.16 -0.09 17.55
C ASP A 70 4.84 -0.67 18.04
N GLN A 71 4.55 -0.54 19.33
CA GLN A 71 3.26 -0.94 19.91
C GLN A 71 2.10 -0.09 19.40
N GLN A 72 2.30 1.21 19.19
CA GLN A 72 1.28 2.07 18.62
C GLN A 72 0.93 1.67 17.18
N ILE A 73 1.92 1.27 16.38
CA ILE A 73 1.69 0.74 15.03
C ILE A 73 0.97 -0.60 15.11
N GLY A 74 1.41 -1.50 16.00
CA GLY A 74 0.78 -2.79 16.22
C GLY A 74 -0.69 -2.68 16.61
N ALA A 75 -1.04 -1.75 17.49
CA ALA A 75 -2.42 -1.47 17.85
C ALA A 75 -3.24 -1.01 16.64
N ARG A 76 -2.71 -0.09 15.83
CA ARG A 76 -3.38 0.37 14.61
C ARG A 76 -3.57 -0.75 13.57
N ILE A 77 -2.61 -1.66 13.46
CA ILE A 77 -2.77 -2.86 12.62
C ILE A 77 -3.96 -3.70 13.10
N ALA A 78 -4.03 -3.98 14.40
CA ALA A 78 -5.12 -4.75 15.00
C ALA A 78 -6.49 -4.07 14.89
N GLU A 79 -6.53 -2.75 14.84
CA GLU A 79 -7.72 -1.93 14.62
C GLU A 79 -8.10 -1.79 13.13
N GLY A 80 -7.32 -2.39 12.22
CA GLY A 80 -7.54 -2.27 10.78
C GLY A 80 -7.22 -0.88 10.22
N LEU A 81 -6.32 -0.13 10.86
CA LEU A 81 -5.94 1.24 10.50
C LEU A 81 -4.58 1.33 9.78
N VAL A 82 -4.01 0.21 9.37
CA VAL A 82 -2.78 0.12 8.56
C VAL A 82 -2.99 -0.88 7.45
N ASP A 83 -2.70 -0.49 6.22
CA ASP A 83 -2.86 -1.30 5.02
C ASP A 83 -1.53 -1.86 4.51
N LEU A 84 -0.41 -1.25 4.90
CA LEU A 84 0.95 -1.63 4.49
C LEU A 84 1.95 -1.18 5.55
N LEU A 85 2.90 -2.05 5.90
CA LEU A 85 4.01 -1.76 6.78
C LEU A 85 5.34 -1.83 6.02
N ILE A 86 6.07 -0.72 5.98
CA ILE A 86 7.46 -0.66 5.52
C ILE A 86 8.36 -0.48 6.74
N PHE A 87 9.10 -1.51 7.07
CA PHE A 87 9.97 -1.52 8.23
C PHE A 87 11.43 -1.79 7.79
N MET A 88 12.20 -0.74 7.58
CA MET A 88 13.63 -0.85 7.30
C MET A 88 14.37 -1.31 8.57
N TRP A 89 14.36 -2.63 8.78
CA TRP A 89 14.92 -3.28 9.95
C TRP A 89 16.43 -3.45 9.81
N ASP A 90 17.16 -3.23 10.90
CA ASP A 90 18.57 -3.57 11.01
C ASP A 90 18.75 -4.83 11.86
N PRO A 91 18.93 -6.01 11.25
CA PRO A 91 19.07 -7.27 11.98
C PRO A 91 20.45 -7.46 12.61
N LEU A 92 21.43 -6.62 12.27
CA LEU A 92 22.80 -6.71 12.76
C LEU A 92 23.06 -5.82 13.99
N ALA A 93 22.17 -4.88 14.25
CA ALA A 93 22.26 -4.06 15.45
C ALA A 93 21.41 -4.65 16.58
N GLN A 94 21.94 -4.63 17.79
CA GLN A 94 21.18 -5.00 18.97
C GLN A 94 20.32 -3.81 19.40
N HIS A 95 19.03 -4.06 19.60
CA HIS A 95 18.07 -3.07 20.06
C HIS A 95 17.45 -3.53 21.38
N PRO A 96 17.34 -2.63 22.40
CA PRO A 96 16.72 -2.99 23.67
C PRO A 96 15.23 -3.36 23.51
N HIS A 97 14.61 -2.98 22.39
CA HIS A 97 13.21 -3.25 22.05
C HIS A 97 13.03 -4.32 20.97
N ASP A 98 14.01 -5.19 20.74
CA ASP A 98 13.89 -6.32 19.79
C ASP A 98 12.62 -7.16 19.98
N PRO A 99 12.14 -7.45 21.20
CA PRO A 99 10.88 -8.14 21.39
C PRO A 99 9.68 -7.41 20.77
N ASP A 100 9.70 -6.07 20.78
CA ASP A 100 8.63 -5.25 20.21
C ASP A 100 8.62 -5.31 18.68
N VAL A 101 9.79 -5.38 18.06
CA VAL A 101 9.95 -5.59 16.62
C VAL A 101 9.33 -6.92 16.21
N LYS A 102 9.64 -7.99 16.92
CA LYS A 102 9.07 -9.32 16.66
C LYS A 102 7.55 -9.34 16.88
N ALA A 103 7.08 -8.66 17.91
CA ALA A 103 5.65 -8.53 18.19
C ALA A 103 4.93 -7.78 17.06
N LEU A 104 5.51 -6.69 16.55
CA LEU A 104 4.96 -5.92 15.43
C LEU A 104 4.85 -6.77 14.16
N LEU A 105 5.91 -7.48 13.79
CA LEU A 105 5.91 -8.35 12.62
C LEU A 105 4.87 -9.48 12.77
N ARG A 106 4.76 -10.08 13.96
CA ARG A 106 3.76 -11.11 14.25
C ARG A 106 2.34 -10.58 14.06
N VAL A 107 2.04 -9.40 14.58
CA VAL A 107 0.70 -8.80 14.47
C VAL A 107 0.37 -8.50 13.01
N ALA A 108 1.32 -7.99 12.23
CA ALA A 108 1.12 -7.75 10.81
C ALA A 108 0.76 -9.04 10.05
N VAL A 109 1.43 -10.16 10.37
CA VAL A 109 1.10 -11.47 9.78
C VAL A 109 -0.29 -11.96 10.19
N VAL A 110 -0.64 -11.84 11.47
CA VAL A 110 -1.96 -12.23 12.00
C VAL A 110 -3.09 -11.51 11.28
N TRP A 111 -2.91 -10.22 11.01
CA TRP A 111 -3.92 -9.39 10.36
C TRP A 111 -3.75 -9.30 8.84
N ASN A 112 -2.88 -10.13 8.25
CA ASN A 112 -2.63 -10.20 6.81
C ASN A 112 -2.26 -8.83 6.19
N VAL A 113 -1.49 -8.03 6.93
CA VAL A 113 -0.97 -6.76 6.45
C VAL A 113 0.35 -7.02 5.73
N PRO A 114 0.52 -6.59 4.47
CA PRO A 114 1.79 -6.70 3.75
C PRO A 114 2.91 -5.99 4.49
N VAL A 115 4.09 -6.65 4.58
CA VAL A 115 5.25 -6.11 5.27
C VAL A 115 6.49 -6.18 4.38
N ALA A 116 7.22 -5.07 4.28
CA ALA A 116 8.57 -5.05 3.73
C ALA A 116 9.58 -4.76 4.84
N CYS A 117 10.57 -5.64 5.00
CA CYS A 117 11.64 -5.48 5.99
C CYS A 117 12.94 -4.94 5.40
N ASN A 118 12.98 -4.67 4.10
CA ASN A 118 14.11 -4.08 3.39
C ASN A 118 13.63 -3.29 2.17
N ARG A 119 14.57 -2.58 1.55
CA ARG A 119 14.32 -1.71 0.40
C ARG A 119 13.76 -2.49 -0.80
N ALA A 120 14.35 -3.63 -1.14
CA ALA A 120 13.92 -4.41 -2.29
C ALA A 120 12.46 -4.88 -2.17
N SER A 121 12.07 -5.40 -1.00
CA SER A 121 10.67 -5.77 -0.75
C SER A 121 9.73 -4.56 -0.78
N ALA A 122 10.17 -3.42 -0.26
CA ALA A 122 9.41 -2.17 -0.33
C ALA A 122 9.17 -1.71 -1.77
N ASP A 123 10.17 -1.86 -2.64
CA ASP A 123 10.04 -1.54 -4.07
C ASP A 123 8.98 -2.41 -4.75
N PHE A 124 8.96 -3.71 -4.47
CA PHE A 124 7.91 -4.60 -5.00
C PHE A 124 6.52 -4.22 -4.51
N LEU A 125 6.37 -3.91 -3.23
CA LEU A 125 5.07 -3.55 -2.67
C LEU A 125 4.55 -2.21 -3.20
N VAL A 126 5.40 -1.19 -3.30
CA VAL A 126 4.99 0.13 -3.79
C VAL A 126 4.71 0.13 -5.28
N SER A 127 5.34 -0.78 -6.04
CA SER A 127 5.13 -0.96 -7.48
C SER A 127 3.93 -1.85 -7.81
N SER A 128 3.33 -2.49 -6.80
CA SER A 128 2.21 -3.40 -7.01
C SER A 128 0.95 -2.65 -7.46
N PRO A 129 0.24 -3.16 -8.50
CA PRO A 129 -1.08 -2.64 -8.85
C PRO A 129 -2.11 -2.74 -7.72
N LEU A 130 -1.87 -3.61 -6.72
CA LEU A 130 -2.73 -3.73 -5.55
C LEU A 130 -2.63 -2.54 -4.60
N LEU A 131 -1.54 -1.80 -4.65
CA LEU A 131 -1.40 -0.57 -3.87
C LEU A 131 -2.24 0.55 -4.48
N ASN A 132 -2.12 0.72 -5.80
CA ASN A 132 -2.88 1.67 -6.59
C ASN A 132 -3.58 0.91 -7.72
N PRO A 133 -4.76 0.30 -7.49
CA PRO A 133 -5.48 -0.34 -8.57
C PRO A 133 -5.77 0.70 -9.64
N ALA A 134 -5.33 0.42 -10.88
CA ALA A 134 -5.70 1.23 -12.02
C ALA A 134 -7.23 1.26 -12.13
N GLU A 135 -7.79 2.41 -12.47
CA GLU A 135 -9.21 2.45 -12.84
C GLU A 135 -9.45 1.39 -13.91
N PRO A 136 -10.52 0.58 -13.81
CA PRO A 136 -10.85 -0.35 -14.88
C PRO A 136 -10.96 0.50 -16.15
N ALA A 137 -10.13 0.18 -17.16
CA ALA A 137 -10.26 0.80 -18.46
C ALA A 137 -11.74 0.66 -18.85
N GLU A 138 -12.41 1.78 -19.12
CA GLU A 138 -13.75 1.75 -19.68
C GLU A 138 -13.66 0.81 -20.88
N GLN A 139 -14.29 -0.34 -20.77
CA GLN A 139 -14.46 -1.21 -21.91
C GLN A 139 -15.22 -0.36 -22.91
N SER A 140 -14.50 0.15 -23.90
CA SER A 140 -15.10 0.74 -25.08
C SER A 140 -16.06 -0.32 -25.59
N ALA A 141 -17.35 -0.10 -25.39
CA ALA A 141 -18.38 -0.92 -25.97
C ALA A 141 -18.15 -0.85 -27.47
N GLU A 142 -17.66 -1.94 -28.05
CA GLU A 142 -17.71 -2.11 -29.48
C GLU A 142 -19.19 -1.97 -29.90
N PRO A 143 -19.51 -1.11 -30.87
CA PRO A 143 -20.86 -1.04 -31.34
C PRO A 143 -21.21 -2.41 -31.92
N THR A 144 -22.16 -3.09 -31.30
CA THR A 144 -22.78 -4.28 -31.87
C THR A 144 -23.39 -3.90 -33.20
N GLU A 145 -22.81 -4.37 -34.29
CA GLU A 145 -23.43 -4.27 -35.61
C GLU A 145 -24.83 -4.91 -35.55
N PRO A 146 -25.84 -4.28 -36.15
CA PRO A 146 -27.17 -4.82 -36.15
C PRO A 146 -27.15 -6.14 -36.96
N THR A 147 -27.54 -7.21 -36.30
CA THR A 147 -27.76 -8.51 -36.94
C THR A 147 -28.76 -8.33 -38.06
N GLU A 148 -28.31 -8.47 -39.30
CA GLU A 148 -29.14 -8.49 -40.49
C GLU A 148 -30.15 -9.66 -40.35
N GLN A 149 -31.42 -9.33 -40.27
CA GLN A 149 -32.49 -10.34 -40.23
C GLN A 149 -32.54 -11.02 -41.58
N ILE A 150 -32.16 -12.29 -41.63
CA ILE A 150 -32.36 -13.14 -42.81
C ILE A 150 -33.85 -13.47 -42.84
N GLU A 151 -34.57 -12.88 -43.79
CA GLU A 151 -35.94 -13.28 -44.10
C GLU A 151 -35.95 -14.73 -44.62
N PRO A 152 -36.89 -15.57 -44.18
CA PRO A 152 -37.04 -16.91 -44.73
C PRO A 152 -37.57 -16.84 -46.15
N ALA A 153 -36.84 -17.45 -47.09
CA ALA A 153 -37.27 -17.62 -48.46
C ALA A 153 -38.57 -18.41 -48.50
N GLU A 154 -39.57 -17.79 -49.09
CA GLU A 154 -40.87 -18.38 -49.37
C GLU A 154 -40.70 -19.51 -50.39
N GLN A 155 -40.95 -20.76 -50.02
CA GLN A 155 -40.99 -21.87 -50.95
C GLN A 155 -42.27 -21.77 -51.75
N ALA A 156 -42.16 -21.37 -53.02
CA ALA A 156 -43.23 -21.48 -53.96
C ALA A 156 -43.47 -22.98 -54.30
N ALA A 157 -44.62 -23.51 -53.87
CA ALA A 157 -45.11 -24.78 -54.33
C ALA A 157 -45.57 -24.61 -55.77
N ALA A 158 -44.94 -25.33 -56.66
CA ALA A 158 -45.53 -25.61 -58.01
C ALA A 158 -46.13 -26.96 -58.02
N ALA A 159 -47.34 -27.03 -58.53
CA ALA A 159 -48.17 -28.20 -58.73
C ALA A 159 -47.56 -29.25 -59.67
#